data_d690da27ede15e34b73be8b8640a0029
#
_entry.id   d690da27ede15e34b73be8b8640a0029
#
_cell.length_a   1.000
_cell.length_b   1.000
_cell.length_c   1.000
_cell.angle_alpha   90.00
_cell.angle_beta   90.00
_cell.angle_gamma   90.00
#
_symmetry.space_group_name_H-M   'P 1'
#
loop_
_entity.id
_entity.type
_entity.pdbx_description
1 polymer ?
#
loop_
_entity_poly.entity_id
_entity_poly.type
_entity_poly.pdbx_seq_one_letter_code
_entity_poly.pdbx_strand_id
1 'polypeptide(L)'
;PQLYDAETREKYAEKQEEAHAYAISNRAFRGVLDGRDQSILVSGESGAGKTETVKILLRHLCGDESDVASRVLDAAPLLESFGNAKTIRNDNSSRFGKFTRLRYDGDGRLLGSDCETYLLEKSRVVAQAPGERTYHCAYGVPGLDVAALHYVTASQRGTIEGHTDEDRH
;
A
#
# COMPACT_ATOMS: atom_id res chain seq x y z
N PRO A 1 7.12 -16.03 -1.12
CA PRO A 1 6.54 -16.42 0.16
C PRO A 1 7.62 -16.87 1.15
N GLN A 2 8.59 -17.71 0.75
CA GLN A 2 9.65 -18.24 1.62
C GLN A 2 10.66 -17.19 2.12
N LEU A 3 10.74 -16.02 1.49
CA LEU A 3 11.66 -14.94 1.90
C LEU A 3 11.13 -14.10 3.08
N TYR A 4 9.88 -14.33 3.52
CA TYR A 4 9.22 -13.52 4.54
C TYR A 4 8.47 -14.35 5.59
N ASP A 5 8.92 -15.58 5.84
CA ASP A 5 8.41 -16.45 6.89
C ASP A 5 8.99 -16.12 8.28
N ALA A 6 8.51 -16.81 9.30
CA ALA A 6 8.93 -16.59 10.68
C ALA A 6 10.42 -16.90 10.90
N GLU A 7 10.95 -17.96 10.26
CA GLU A 7 12.36 -18.35 10.34
C GLU A 7 13.26 -17.26 9.75
N THR A 8 12.87 -16.73 8.61
CA THR A 8 13.58 -15.60 7.98
C THR A 8 13.55 -14.36 8.86
N ARG A 9 12.42 -14.11 9.55
CA ARG A 9 12.26 -12.98 10.47
C ARG A 9 13.25 -13.09 11.65
N GLU A 10 13.39 -14.26 12.27
CA GLU A 10 14.35 -14.52 13.35
C GLU A 10 15.78 -14.36 12.85
N LYS A 11 16.11 -14.95 11.71
CA LYS A 11 17.44 -14.84 11.10
C LYS A 11 17.89 -13.39 10.96
N TYR A 12 17.01 -12.49 10.52
CA TYR A 12 17.33 -11.08 10.30
C TYR A 12 17.13 -10.20 11.55
N ALA A 13 16.62 -10.73 12.64
CA ALA A 13 16.62 -10.04 13.93
C ALA A 13 18.06 -9.75 14.43
N GLU A 14 18.99 -10.63 14.14
CA GLU A 14 20.41 -10.50 14.51
C GLU A 14 21.29 -9.94 13.38
N LYS A 15 21.01 -10.29 12.13
CA LYS A 15 21.80 -9.92 10.94
C LYS A 15 21.33 -8.60 10.32
N GLN A 16 21.87 -7.48 10.77
CA GLN A 16 21.46 -6.14 10.34
C GLN A 16 22.12 -5.64 9.05
N GLU A 17 23.18 -6.29 8.59
CA GLU A 17 24.00 -5.81 7.47
C GLU A 17 23.55 -6.35 6.11
N GLU A 18 22.68 -7.36 6.08
CA GLU A 18 22.19 -7.93 4.85
C GLU A 18 21.05 -7.07 4.23
N ALA A 19 20.98 -7.01 2.90
CA ALA A 19 19.98 -6.26 2.15
C ALA A 19 18.62 -6.99 2.17
N HIS A 20 17.90 -6.89 3.28
CA HIS A 20 16.58 -7.50 3.46
C HIS A 20 15.61 -6.54 4.17
N ALA A 21 14.31 -6.59 3.83
CA ALA A 21 13.30 -5.71 4.42
C ALA A 21 13.24 -5.84 5.96
N TYR A 22 13.36 -7.05 6.49
CA TYR A 22 13.38 -7.27 7.94
C TYR A 22 14.63 -6.69 8.62
N ALA A 23 15.80 -6.75 7.98
CA ALA A 23 17.00 -6.12 8.53
C ALA A 23 16.86 -4.59 8.62
N ILE A 24 16.25 -3.97 7.59
CA ILE A 24 15.97 -2.53 7.57
C ILE A 24 14.99 -2.14 8.67
N SER A 25 13.87 -2.86 8.81
CA SER A 25 12.87 -2.57 9.83
C SER A 25 13.39 -2.82 11.25
N ASN A 26 14.17 -3.88 11.49
CA ASN A 26 14.80 -4.12 12.77
C ASN A 26 15.77 -3.01 13.17
N ARG A 27 16.59 -2.54 12.24
CA ARG A 27 17.53 -1.43 12.49
C ARG A 27 16.75 -0.15 12.84
N ALA A 28 15.69 0.15 12.11
CA ALA A 28 14.84 1.29 12.40
C ALA A 28 14.17 1.16 13.78
N PHE A 29 13.61 0.00 14.09
CA PHE A 29 12.96 -0.26 15.38
C PHE A 29 13.93 -0.11 16.56
N ARG A 30 15.15 -0.63 16.46
CA ARG A 30 16.18 -0.42 17.48
C ARG A 30 16.52 1.07 17.66
N GLY A 31 16.60 1.83 16.56
CA GLY A 31 16.80 3.27 16.65
C GLY A 31 15.67 4.00 17.41
N VAL A 32 14.42 3.51 17.27
CA VAL A 32 13.29 4.03 18.06
C VAL A 32 13.43 3.69 19.54
N LEU A 33 13.81 2.45 19.88
CA LEU A 33 14.09 2.05 21.26
C LEU A 33 15.24 2.85 21.92
N ASP A 34 16.20 3.29 21.11
CA ASP A 34 17.27 4.22 21.55
C ASP A 34 16.77 5.70 21.69
N GLY A 35 15.47 5.95 21.53
CA GLY A 35 14.87 7.28 21.64
C GLY A 35 15.08 8.18 20.44
N ARG A 36 15.38 7.63 19.26
CA ARG A 36 15.60 8.40 18.03
C ARG A 36 14.50 8.14 17.01
N ASP A 37 13.91 9.20 16.46
CA ASP A 37 12.98 9.06 15.33
C ASP A 37 13.68 8.43 14.12
N GLN A 38 12.96 7.53 13.46
CA GLN A 38 13.46 6.80 12.29
C GLN A 38 12.54 6.98 11.09
N SER A 39 13.11 6.93 9.90
CA SER A 39 12.34 6.97 8.65
C SER A 39 12.80 5.87 7.69
N ILE A 40 11.84 5.17 7.08
CA ILE A 40 12.09 4.21 6.01
C ILE A 40 11.45 4.76 4.74
N LEU A 41 12.28 5.07 3.74
CA LEU A 41 11.82 5.51 2.44
C LEU A 41 11.81 4.32 1.47
N VAL A 42 10.64 4.06 0.87
CA VAL A 42 10.48 3.05 -0.18
C VAL A 42 10.22 3.76 -1.50
N SER A 43 11.15 3.65 -2.44
CA SER A 43 11.07 4.25 -3.77
C SER A 43 11.32 3.21 -4.87
N GLY A 44 10.91 3.52 -6.09
CA GLY A 44 11.09 2.64 -7.25
C GLY A 44 10.03 2.91 -8.33
N GLU A 45 10.20 2.32 -9.50
CA GLU A 45 9.27 2.44 -10.61
C GLU A 45 7.88 1.83 -10.32
N SER A 46 6.90 2.15 -11.17
CA SER A 46 5.57 1.53 -11.09
C SER A 46 5.68 0.02 -11.33
N GLY A 47 5.04 -0.78 -10.48
CA GLY A 47 5.12 -2.24 -10.54
C GLY A 47 6.34 -2.87 -9.86
N ALA A 48 7.27 -2.10 -9.31
CA ALA A 48 8.50 -2.61 -8.65
C ALA A 48 8.27 -3.26 -7.26
N GLY A 49 7.01 -3.40 -6.80
CA GLY A 49 6.70 -4.04 -5.52
C GLY A 49 6.78 -3.12 -4.30
N LYS A 50 6.83 -1.78 -4.47
CA LYS A 50 6.88 -0.82 -3.34
C LYS A 50 5.78 -1.04 -2.32
N THR A 51 4.54 -1.17 -2.77
CA THR A 51 3.38 -1.37 -1.90
C THR A 51 3.48 -2.66 -1.10
N GLU A 52 3.91 -3.76 -1.71
CA GLU A 52 4.13 -5.03 -1.02
C GLU A 52 5.28 -4.94 -0.01
N THR A 53 6.37 -4.26 -0.37
CA THR A 53 7.47 -4.00 0.57
C THR A 53 6.99 -3.21 1.79
N VAL A 54 6.18 -2.16 1.60
CA VAL A 54 5.61 -1.39 2.72
C VAL A 54 4.72 -2.26 3.60
N LYS A 55 3.87 -3.13 3.02
CA LYS A 55 3.03 -4.07 3.79
C LYS A 55 3.88 -5.02 4.65
N ILE A 56 4.98 -5.54 4.09
CA ILE A 56 5.92 -6.41 4.82
C ILE A 56 6.57 -5.66 5.98
N LEU A 57 7.07 -4.44 5.74
CA LEU A 57 7.66 -3.59 6.76
C LEU A 57 6.66 -3.26 7.88
N LEU A 58 5.42 -2.90 7.53
CA LEU A 58 4.36 -2.61 8.50
C LEU A 58 4.02 -3.83 9.36
N ARG A 59 3.81 -5.01 8.75
CA ARG A 59 3.57 -6.24 9.50
C ARG A 59 4.69 -6.53 10.49
N HIS A 60 5.93 -6.37 10.07
CA HIS A 60 7.08 -6.60 10.93
C HIS A 60 7.17 -5.58 12.08
N LEU A 61 6.97 -4.29 11.79
CA LEU A 61 7.07 -3.20 12.77
C LEU A 61 5.88 -3.17 13.74
N CYS A 62 4.68 -3.49 13.27
CA CYS A 62 3.49 -3.48 14.12
C CYS A 62 3.38 -4.70 15.05
N GLY A 63 4.06 -5.82 14.72
CA GLY A 63 3.90 -7.10 15.41
C GLY A 63 2.57 -7.80 15.05
N ASP A 64 2.56 -9.13 15.13
CA ASP A 64 1.43 -9.92 14.64
C ASP A 64 0.22 -9.93 15.59
N GLU A 65 0.38 -9.55 16.86
CA GLU A 65 -0.64 -9.70 17.91
C GLU A 65 -1.33 -8.40 18.33
N SER A 66 -0.98 -7.24 17.74
CA SER A 66 -1.58 -5.98 18.16
C SER A 66 -2.85 -5.65 17.36
N ASP A 67 -3.93 -5.25 18.05
CA ASP A 67 -5.16 -4.73 17.43
C ASP A 67 -4.88 -3.50 16.54
N VAL A 68 -3.88 -2.70 16.89
CA VAL A 68 -3.40 -1.57 16.09
C VAL A 68 -2.78 -2.05 14.78
N ALA A 69 -2.00 -3.13 14.80
CA ALA A 69 -1.40 -3.74 13.61
C ALA A 69 -2.47 -4.16 12.61
N SER A 70 -3.49 -4.89 13.07
CA SER A 70 -4.62 -5.30 12.23
C SER A 70 -5.28 -4.10 11.58
N ARG A 71 -5.65 -3.08 12.34
CA ARG A 71 -6.30 -1.86 11.82
C ARG A 71 -5.45 -1.10 10.79
N VAL A 72 -4.14 -1.03 10.99
CA VAL A 72 -3.22 -0.38 10.03
C VAL A 72 -3.20 -1.15 8.70
N LEU A 73 -3.17 -2.47 8.76
CA LEU A 73 -3.15 -3.32 7.58
C LEU A 73 -4.52 -3.35 6.88
N ASP A 74 -5.61 -3.39 7.63
CA ASP A 74 -6.99 -3.41 7.11
C ASP A 74 -7.39 -2.08 6.44
N ALA A 75 -6.77 -0.97 6.82
CA ALA A 75 -6.97 0.31 6.16
C ALA A 75 -6.32 0.39 4.76
N ALA A 76 -5.35 -0.47 4.45
CA ALA A 76 -4.63 -0.40 3.19
C ALA A 76 -5.51 -0.66 1.97
N PRO A 77 -6.39 -1.68 1.91
CA PRO A 77 -7.31 -1.90 0.79
C PRO A 77 -8.25 -0.71 0.54
N LEU A 78 -8.74 -0.08 1.61
CA LEU A 78 -9.59 1.10 1.50
C LEU A 78 -8.84 2.26 0.84
N LEU A 79 -7.64 2.57 1.30
CA LEU A 79 -6.79 3.60 0.70
C LEU A 79 -6.44 3.28 -0.76
N GLU A 80 -6.18 2.00 -1.07
CA GLU A 80 -5.92 1.55 -2.43
C GLU A 80 -7.14 1.72 -3.33
N SER A 81 -8.36 1.45 -2.86
CA SER A 81 -9.57 1.63 -3.66
C SER A 81 -9.77 3.08 -4.11
N PHE A 82 -9.45 4.06 -3.26
CA PHE A 82 -9.58 5.48 -3.55
C PHE A 82 -8.35 6.12 -4.20
N GLY A 83 -7.18 5.51 -4.06
CA GLY A 83 -5.91 6.10 -4.49
C GLY A 83 -5.16 5.33 -5.56
N ASN A 84 -5.58 4.11 -5.91
CA ASN A 84 -4.97 3.31 -6.96
C ASN A 84 -5.89 3.20 -8.18
N ALA A 85 -5.26 3.01 -9.33
CA ALA A 85 -5.93 2.86 -10.61
C ALA A 85 -5.15 1.92 -11.53
N LYS A 86 -5.85 1.32 -12.49
CA LYS A 86 -5.21 0.58 -13.58
C LYS A 86 -4.53 1.57 -14.52
N THR A 87 -3.26 1.29 -14.80
CA THR A 87 -2.44 1.96 -15.83
C THR A 87 -1.96 0.94 -16.85
N ILE A 88 -1.41 1.40 -17.97
CA ILE A 88 -0.83 0.52 -19.01
C ILE A 88 0.24 -0.42 -18.44
N ARG A 89 1.00 0.04 -17.43
CA ARG A 89 2.14 -0.71 -16.87
C ARG A 89 1.79 -1.53 -15.63
N ASN A 90 0.68 -1.22 -14.96
CA ASN A 90 0.34 -1.86 -13.70
C ASN A 90 -1.16 -1.74 -13.42
N ASP A 91 -1.84 -2.86 -13.22
CA ASP A 91 -3.28 -2.90 -12.97
C ASP A 91 -3.67 -2.33 -11.60
N ASN A 92 -2.74 -2.21 -10.67
CA ASN A 92 -2.95 -1.61 -9.35
C ASN A 92 -1.87 -0.55 -9.03
N SER A 93 -1.82 0.50 -9.85
CA SER A 93 -0.85 1.58 -9.71
C SER A 93 -1.30 2.62 -8.68
N SER A 94 -0.48 2.85 -7.67
CA SER A 94 -0.68 3.92 -6.69
C SER A 94 -0.51 5.29 -7.34
N ARG A 95 -1.55 6.14 -7.24
CA ARG A 95 -1.59 7.49 -7.82
C ARG A 95 -1.45 8.58 -6.77
N PHE A 96 -0.89 8.26 -5.61
CA PHE A 96 -0.63 9.18 -4.50
C PHE A 96 0.60 8.74 -3.71
N GLY A 97 1.18 9.66 -2.97
CA GLY A 97 2.18 9.37 -1.94
C GLY A 97 1.50 9.07 -0.62
N LYS A 98 2.04 8.16 0.16
CA LYS A 98 1.56 7.79 1.49
C LYS A 98 2.69 7.91 2.50
N PHE A 99 2.41 8.58 3.62
CA PHE A 99 3.28 8.64 4.78
C PHE A 99 2.56 8.01 5.97
N THR A 100 3.10 6.92 6.48
CA THR A 100 2.58 6.22 7.65
C THR A 100 3.51 6.45 8.82
N ARG A 101 2.99 7.03 9.90
CA ARG A 101 3.72 7.24 11.16
C ARG A 101 3.26 6.20 12.17
N LEU A 102 4.19 5.44 12.71
CA LEU A 102 3.97 4.53 13.82
C LEU A 102 4.50 5.18 15.11
N ARG A 103 3.72 5.13 16.17
CA ARG A 103 4.10 5.67 17.48
C ARG A 103 4.27 4.55 18.49
N TYR A 104 5.38 4.54 19.19
CA TYR A 104 5.73 3.54 20.19
C TYR A 104 5.90 4.21 21.57
N ASP A 105 5.67 3.44 22.64
CA ASP A 105 6.08 3.83 23.99
C ASP A 105 7.57 3.53 24.24
N GLY A 106 8.04 3.85 25.46
CA GLY A 106 9.44 3.60 25.84
C GLY A 106 9.83 2.12 25.93
N ASP A 107 8.85 1.22 25.99
CA ASP A 107 9.05 -0.24 26.02
C ASP A 107 8.95 -0.86 24.62
N GLY A 108 8.75 -0.05 23.57
CA GLY A 108 8.62 -0.49 22.18
C GLY A 108 7.25 -1.06 21.82
N ARG A 109 6.20 -0.79 22.62
CA ARG A 109 4.84 -1.18 22.26
C ARG A 109 4.23 -0.17 21.32
N LEU A 110 3.56 -0.65 20.28
CA LEU A 110 2.86 0.20 19.33
C LEU A 110 1.64 0.84 19.99
N LEU A 111 1.63 2.17 20.09
CA LEU A 111 0.55 2.96 20.67
C LEU A 111 -0.51 3.33 19.63
N GLY A 112 -0.11 3.52 18.38
CA GLY A 112 -1.01 3.95 17.31
C GLY A 112 -0.30 4.27 16.01
N SER A 113 -1.11 4.60 15.01
CA SER A 113 -0.64 4.95 13.67
C SER A 113 -1.44 6.11 13.11
N ASP A 114 -0.75 7.00 12.38
CA ASP A 114 -1.34 8.03 11.54
C ASP A 114 -0.94 7.79 10.09
N CYS A 115 -1.87 8.03 9.16
CA CYS A 115 -1.60 7.94 7.74
C CYS A 115 -1.98 9.24 7.04
N GLU A 116 -1.01 9.87 6.38
CA GLU A 116 -1.19 11.07 5.57
C GLU A 116 -1.00 10.73 4.09
N THR A 117 -1.82 11.34 3.24
CA THR A 117 -1.77 11.14 1.79
C THR A 117 -1.33 12.42 1.10
N TYR A 118 -0.47 12.29 0.09
CA TYR A 118 0.10 13.41 -0.63
C TYR A 118 -0.01 13.21 -2.15
N LEU A 119 -0.11 14.32 -2.87
CA LEU A 119 0.03 14.38 -4.32
C LEU A 119 -0.92 13.44 -5.09
N LEU A 120 -2.17 13.30 -4.62
CA LEU A 120 -3.17 12.54 -5.37
C LEU A 120 -3.33 13.14 -6.79
N GLU A 121 -3.25 12.27 -7.81
CA GLU A 121 -3.47 12.63 -9.21
C GLU A 121 -4.97 12.97 -9.46
N LYS A 122 -5.38 14.18 -9.07
CA LYS A 122 -6.80 14.60 -9.10
C LYS A 122 -7.38 14.61 -10.51
N SER A 123 -6.56 14.86 -11.53
CA SER A 123 -6.97 14.86 -12.95
C SER A 123 -7.51 13.50 -13.40
N ARG A 124 -7.07 12.39 -12.77
CA ARG A 124 -7.53 11.03 -13.10
C ARG A 124 -9.01 10.80 -12.85
N VAL A 125 -9.67 11.62 -12.04
CA VAL A 125 -11.12 11.56 -11.84
C VAL A 125 -11.87 11.87 -13.14
N VAL A 126 -11.37 12.84 -13.92
CA VAL A 126 -12.07 13.38 -15.10
C VAL A 126 -11.44 13.01 -16.43
N ALA A 127 -10.14 12.61 -16.43
CA ALA A 127 -9.41 12.28 -17.65
C ALA A 127 -8.40 11.16 -17.39
N GLN A 128 -8.36 10.18 -18.27
CA GLN A 128 -7.41 9.06 -18.25
C GLN A 128 -6.83 8.85 -19.65
N ALA A 129 -5.60 8.36 -19.73
CA ALA A 129 -4.98 7.98 -20.99
C ALA A 129 -5.70 6.75 -21.59
N PRO A 130 -5.66 6.55 -22.92
CA PRO A 130 -6.20 5.35 -23.54
C PRO A 130 -5.62 4.07 -22.90
N GLY A 131 -6.47 3.12 -22.53
CA GLY A 131 -6.08 1.88 -21.86
C GLY A 131 -5.86 2.00 -20.33
N GLU A 132 -6.04 3.19 -19.75
CA GLU A 132 -6.01 3.40 -18.30
C GLU A 132 -7.43 3.57 -17.73
N ARG A 133 -7.56 3.47 -16.40
CA ARG A 133 -8.84 3.64 -15.68
C ARG A 133 -8.77 4.81 -14.70
N THR A 134 -9.93 5.30 -14.28
CA THR A 134 -10.04 6.10 -13.06
C THR A 134 -9.83 5.21 -11.82
N TYR A 135 -10.02 5.74 -10.64
CA TYR A 135 -9.78 5.04 -9.37
C TYR A 135 -10.67 3.81 -9.20
N HIS A 136 -10.16 2.77 -8.53
CA HIS A 136 -10.88 1.50 -8.34
C HIS A 136 -12.25 1.68 -7.67
N CYS A 137 -12.39 2.62 -6.75
CA CYS A 137 -13.66 2.90 -6.06
C CYS A 137 -14.81 3.21 -7.03
N ALA A 138 -14.54 3.78 -8.20
CA ALA A 138 -15.58 4.06 -9.20
C ALA A 138 -16.20 2.78 -9.82
N TYR A 139 -15.50 1.65 -9.74
CA TYR A 139 -15.93 0.36 -10.31
C TYR A 139 -16.47 -0.60 -9.26
N GLY A 140 -16.17 -0.37 -7.99
CA GLY A 140 -16.50 -1.26 -6.88
C GLY A 140 -17.85 -0.97 -6.19
N VAL A 141 -18.67 -0.07 -6.70
CA VAL A 141 -19.97 0.26 -6.08
C VAL A 141 -21.04 -0.70 -6.57
N PRO A 142 -21.60 -1.57 -5.71
CA PRO A 142 -22.64 -2.52 -6.10
C PRO A 142 -23.87 -1.78 -6.65
N GLY A 143 -24.43 -2.29 -7.76
CA GLY A 143 -25.63 -1.72 -8.38
C GLY A 143 -25.42 -0.42 -9.16
N LEU A 144 -24.19 0.10 -9.24
CA LEU A 144 -23.89 1.26 -10.06
C LEU A 144 -23.65 0.83 -11.51
N ASP A 145 -24.44 1.39 -12.44
CA ASP A 145 -24.18 1.22 -13.87
C ASP A 145 -22.97 2.09 -14.27
N VAL A 146 -21.80 1.49 -14.24
CA VAL A 146 -20.53 2.14 -14.58
C VAL A 146 -20.55 2.67 -16.02
N ALA A 147 -21.31 2.02 -16.93
CA ALA A 147 -21.41 2.43 -18.33
C ALA A 147 -22.19 3.75 -18.50
N ALA A 148 -23.03 4.11 -17.53
CA ALA A 148 -23.76 5.38 -17.51
C ALA A 148 -22.92 6.56 -16.97
N LEU A 149 -21.76 6.28 -16.39
CA LEU A 149 -20.91 7.32 -15.78
C LEU A 149 -19.98 7.95 -16.80
N HIS A 150 -20.23 9.23 -17.13
CA HIS A 150 -19.49 9.97 -18.16
C HIS A 150 -17.97 9.92 -17.97
N TYR A 151 -17.47 10.17 -16.77
CA TYR A 151 -16.01 10.21 -16.49
C TYR A 151 -15.35 8.83 -16.42
N VAL A 152 -16.14 7.79 -16.24
CA VAL A 152 -15.62 6.41 -16.24
C VAL A 152 -15.56 5.86 -17.64
N THR A 153 -16.54 6.21 -18.49
CA THR A 153 -16.65 5.71 -19.87
C THR A 153 -15.87 6.52 -20.88
N ALA A 154 -15.54 7.76 -20.59
CA ALA A 154 -14.82 8.65 -21.52
C ALA A 154 -13.46 8.09 -21.95
N SER A 155 -12.79 7.30 -21.10
CA SER A 155 -11.53 6.63 -21.42
C SER A 155 -11.69 5.23 -22.02
N GLN A 156 -12.89 4.64 -21.95
CA GLN A 156 -13.14 3.22 -22.30
C GLN A 156 -13.58 3.00 -23.76
N ARG A 157 -13.34 3.92 -24.66
CA ARG A 157 -13.57 3.66 -26.09
C ARG A 157 -12.63 2.59 -26.70
N GLY A 158 -11.84 1.93 -25.87
CA GLY A 158 -11.13 0.68 -26.17
C GLY A 158 -11.50 -0.36 -25.12
N THR A 159 -12.05 -1.48 -25.54
CA THR A 159 -12.37 -2.66 -24.73
C THR A 159 -11.22 -2.99 -23.76
N ILE A 160 -11.49 -2.90 -22.46
CA ILE A 160 -10.55 -3.40 -21.45
C ILE A 160 -10.90 -4.88 -21.28
N GLU A 161 -10.18 -5.76 -21.95
CA GLU A 161 -10.19 -7.20 -21.67
C GLU A 161 -9.70 -7.43 -20.24
N GLY A 162 -10.45 -8.17 -19.45
CA GLY A 162 -10.01 -8.73 -18.18
C GLY A 162 -10.67 -8.21 -16.91
N HIS A 163 -11.87 -7.63 -16.96
CA HIS A 163 -12.73 -7.48 -15.76
C HIS A 163 -14.07 -8.11 -16.07
N THR A 164 -14.27 -9.30 -15.57
CA THR A 164 -15.55 -9.97 -15.54
C THR A 164 -16.33 -9.51 -14.31
N ASP A 165 -17.66 -9.69 -14.32
CA ASP A 165 -18.52 -9.36 -13.16
C ASP A 165 -18.15 -10.11 -11.87
N GLU A 166 -17.24 -11.09 -11.94
CA GLU A 166 -16.72 -11.87 -10.83
C GLU A 166 -15.74 -11.09 -9.93
N ASP A 167 -15.14 -9.99 -10.42
CA ASP A 167 -14.25 -9.14 -9.64
C ASP A 167 -14.99 -8.11 -8.76
N ARG A 168 -16.32 -8.21 -8.64
CA ARG A 168 -17.20 -7.28 -7.91
C ARG A 168 -17.54 -7.74 -6.49
N HIS A 169 -16.86 -8.79 -5.98
CA HIS A 169 -17.12 -9.32 -4.63
C HIS A 169 -15.95 -9.13 -3.69
#